data_16fc9bd1217c5eb0127f369e987eeb41
#
_entry.id   16fc9bd1217c5eb0127f369e987eeb41
#
_cell.length_a   1.000
_cell.length_b   1.000
_cell.length_c   1.000
_cell.angle_alpha   90.00
_cell.angle_beta   90.00
_cell.angle_gamma   90.00
#
_symmetry.space_group_name_H-M   'P 1'
#
loop_
_entity.id
_entity.type
_entity.pdbx_description
1 polymer ?
#
loop_
_entity_poly.entity_id
_entity_poly.type
_entity_poly.pdbx_seq_one_letter_code
_entity_poly.pdbx_strand_id
1 'polypeptide(L)'
;KDFSTPMPAVGDKLVCLRNDKTKGLLNGGLWTVKRLRPPRGNTLRFDVVSEDELSRNAVKVKVLPAMFEDGAESIPYAIRRKADEFDYGYALTVHKAQGSQWDNVVLFDESWAFREHKSRWLYTAVTRAAEQITVVR
;
A
#
# COMPACT_ATOMS: atom_id res chain seq x y z
N LYS A 1 -6.57 1.51 -12.84
CA LYS A 1 -6.97 2.69 -12.06
C LYS A 1 -7.02 3.93 -12.94
N ASP A 2 -8.08 4.72 -12.78
CA ASP A 2 -8.18 6.06 -13.36
C ASP A 2 -7.53 7.07 -12.40
N PHE A 3 -6.38 7.58 -12.77
CA PHE A 3 -5.64 8.54 -11.95
C PHE A 3 -6.14 10.00 -12.10
N SER A 4 -7.22 10.21 -12.84
CA SER A 4 -7.85 11.54 -12.90
C SER A 4 -8.51 11.92 -11.56
N THR A 5 -8.86 10.94 -10.74
CA THR A 5 -9.37 11.16 -9.39
C THR A 5 -8.32 10.73 -8.36
N PRO A 6 -7.92 11.62 -7.45
CA PRO A 6 -6.88 11.30 -6.47
C PRO A 6 -7.34 10.37 -5.35
N MET A 7 -8.65 10.12 -5.23
CA MET A 7 -9.20 9.33 -4.13
C MET A 7 -9.39 7.86 -4.50
N PRO A 8 -9.31 6.94 -3.54
CA PRO A 8 -9.55 5.51 -3.79
C PRO A 8 -10.95 5.25 -4.34
N ALA A 9 -11.03 4.32 -5.28
CA ALA A 9 -12.25 3.84 -5.89
C ALA A 9 -12.36 2.33 -5.69
N VAL A 10 -13.56 1.78 -5.90
CA VAL A 10 -13.78 0.33 -5.84
C VAL A 10 -12.86 -0.38 -6.83
N GLY A 11 -12.19 -1.43 -6.37
CA GLY A 11 -11.21 -2.19 -7.15
C GLY A 11 -9.78 -1.69 -7.01
N ASP A 12 -9.55 -0.54 -6.39
CA ASP A 12 -8.20 -0.02 -6.19
C ASP A 12 -7.43 -0.88 -5.20
N LYS A 13 -6.13 -1.00 -5.44
CA LYS A 13 -5.19 -1.70 -4.56
C LYS A 13 -4.53 -0.73 -3.60
N LEU A 14 -4.55 -1.08 -2.33
CA LEU A 14 -3.98 -0.28 -1.25
C LEU A 14 -2.97 -1.10 -0.47
N VAL A 15 -1.97 -0.44 0.07
CA VAL A 15 -1.03 -1.01 1.03
C VAL A 15 -1.30 -0.42 2.40
N CYS A 16 -1.39 -1.28 3.41
CA CYS A 16 -1.53 -0.86 4.80
C CYS A 16 -0.16 -0.40 5.34
N LEU A 17 -0.14 0.73 6.02
CA LEU A 17 1.10 1.34 6.51
C LEU A 17 1.24 1.30 8.03
N ARG A 18 0.22 0.83 8.74
CA ARG A 18 0.26 0.75 10.20
C ARG A 18 -0.52 -0.44 10.71
N ASN A 19 0.06 -1.16 11.68
CA ASN A 19 -0.60 -2.30 12.30
C ASN A 19 -1.82 -1.88 13.10
N ASP A 20 -2.91 -2.63 12.96
CA ASP A 20 -4.06 -2.61 13.86
C ASP A 20 -4.54 -4.04 14.02
N LYS A 21 -4.14 -4.68 15.13
CA LYS A 21 -4.44 -6.08 15.38
C LYS A 21 -5.93 -6.35 15.53
N THR A 22 -6.69 -5.38 16.03
CA THR A 22 -8.13 -5.56 16.23
C THR A 22 -8.88 -5.69 14.91
N LYS A 23 -8.35 -5.09 13.84
CA LYS A 23 -8.91 -5.16 12.49
C LYS A 23 -8.19 -6.17 11.59
N GLY A 24 -7.10 -6.75 12.05
CA GLY A 24 -6.26 -7.63 11.23
C GLY A 24 -5.41 -6.90 10.21
N LEU A 25 -5.16 -5.61 10.41
CA LEU A 25 -4.32 -4.79 9.54
C LEU A 25 -2.85 -4.94 9.92
N LEU A 26 -2.02 -5.29 8.96
CA LEU A 26 -0.57 -5.41 9.16
C LEU A 26 0.17 -4.49 8.20
N ASN A 27 1.20 -3.82 8.70
CA ASN A 27 2.05 -2.95 7.89
C ASN A 27 2.66 -3.75 6.73
N GLY A 28 2.48 -3.25 5.51
CA GLY A 28 2.90 -3.93 4.29
C GLY A 28 1.86 -4.83 3.66
N GLY A 29 0.75 -5.11 4.33
CA GLY A 29 -0.34 -5.92 3.78
C GLY A 29 -1.03 -5.24 2.61
N LEU A 30 -1.42 -6.03 1.60
CA LEU A 30 -2.12 -5.55 0.41
C LEU A 30 -3.61 -5.83 0.50
N TRP A 31 -4.38 -4.83 0.11
CA TRP A 31 -5.83 -4.83 0.22
C TRP A 31 -6.49 -4.31 -1.05
N THR A 32 -7.70 -4.75 -1.32
CA THR A 32 -8.52 -4.23 -2.43
C THR A 32 -9.74 -3.53 -1.88
N VAL A 33 -10.04 -2.35 -2.38
CA VAL A 33 -11.27 -1.62 -2.02
C VAL A 33 -12.47 -2.35 -2.62
N LYS A 34 -13.39 -2.79 -1.77
CA LYS A 34 -14.60 -3.51 -2.18
C LYS A 34 -15.83 -2.64 -2.22
N ARG A 35 -15.95 -1.69 -1.31
CA ARG A 35 -17.15 -0.86 -1.17
C ARG A 35 -16.79 0.48 -0.57
N LEU A 36 -17.30 1.54 -1.17
CA LEU A 36 -17.22 2.87 -0.59
C LEU A 36 -18.42 3.08 0.32
N ARG A 37 -18.18 3.74 1.46
CA ARG A 37 -19.23 4.15 2.39
C ARG A 37 -19.33 5.67 2.42
N PRO A 38 -20.48 6.23 2.84
CA PRO A 38 -20.58 7.69 2.97
C PRO A 38 -19.47 8.24 3.86
N PRO A 39 -18.79 9.33 3.45
CA PRO A 39 -17.77 9.93 4.29
C PRO A 39 -18.37 10.52 5.56
N ARG A 40 -17.55 10.62 6.61
CA ARG A 40 -17.95 11.26 7.87
C ARG A 40 -16.99 12.42 8.15
N GLY A 41 -17.48 13.65 7.99
CA GLY A 41 -16.62 14.83 8.10
C GLY A 41 -15.52 14.80 7.04
N ASN A 42 -14.25 14.92 7.45
CA ASN A 42 -13.10 14.83 6.57
C ASN A 42 -12.50 13.42 6.51
N THR A 43 -13.27 12.41 6.90
CA THR A 43 -12.79 11.00 6.92
C THR A 43 -13.51 10.21 5.84
N LEU A 44 -12.73 9.57 4.97
CA LEU A 44 -13.24 8.60 4.01
C LEU A 44 -13.44 7.27 4.71
N ARG A 45 -14.50 6.56 4.35
CA ARG A 45 -14.79 5.23 4.90
C ARG A 45 -15.06 4.24 3.77
N PHE A 46 -14.43 3.07 3.85
CA PHE A 46 -14.65 2.01 2.87
C PHE A 46 -14.33 0.64 3.46
N ASP A 47 -14.77 -0.39 2.75
CA ASP A 47 -14.47 -1.77 3.07
C ASP A 47 -13.34 -2.26 2.19
N VAL A 48 -12.39 -2.96 2.79
CA VAL A 48 -11.25 -3.55 2.08
C VAL A 48 -11.21 -5.05 2.33
N VAL A 49 -10.66 -5.79 1.37
CA VAL A 49 -10.46 -7.24 1.46
C VAL A 49 -8.99 -7.52 1.24
N SER A 50 -8.40 -8.34 2.13
CA SER A 50 -7.00 -8.73 2.02
C SER A 50 -6.75 -9.54 0.76
N GLU A 51 -5.66 -9.25 0.06
CA GLU A 51 -5.17 -10.07 -1.04
C GLU A 51 -4.40 -11.30 -0.55
N ASP A 52 -3.94 -11.27 0.71
CA ASP A 52 -3.06 -12.29 1.29
C ASP A 52 -3.81 -13.35 2.10
N GLU A 53 -5.07 -13.10 2.46
CA GLU A 53 -5.86 -14.00 3.29
C GLU A 53 -6.87 -14.82 2.50
N LEU A 54 -6.97 -16.11 2.84
CA LEU A 54 -7.91 -17.03 2.22
C LEU A 54 -9.36 -16.72 2.58
N SER A 55 -9.63 -16.22 3.79
CA SER A 55 -10.99 -15.96 4.27
C SER A 55 -11.67 -14.79 3.58
N ARG A 56 -10.91 -13.83 3.08
CA ARG A 56 -11.38 -12.64 2.35
C ARG A 56 -12.56 -11.91 3.00
N ASN A 57 -12.55 -11.83 4.31
CA ASN A 57 -13.55 -11.05 5.04
C ASN A 57 -13.28 -9.56 4.85
N ALA A 58 -14.34 -8.79 4.59
CA ALA A 58 -14.23 -7.36 4.45
C ALA A 58 -13.95 -6.70 5.79
N VAL A 59 -13.04 -5.74 5.80
CA VAL A 59 -12.68 -4.94 6.96
C VAL A 59 -13.07 -3.50 6.71
N LYS A 60 -13.75 -2.88 7.68
CA LYS A 60 -14.12 -1.46 7.59
C LYS A 60 -12.92 -0.62 8.01
N VAL A 61 -12.53 0.30 7.14
CA VAL A 61 -11.43 1.22 7.43
C VAL A 61 -11.89 2.67 7.25
N LYS A 62 -11.18 3.56 7.94
CA LYS A 62 -11.38 5.01 7.87
C LYS A 62 -10.03 5.67 7.62
N VAL A 63 -9.95 6.49 6.59
CA VAL A 63 -8.69 7.11 6.16
C VAL A 63 -8.89 8.61 5.93
N LEU A 64 -7.78 9.35 5.96
CA LEU A 64 -7.77 10.77 5.66
C LEU A 64 -7.40 10.98 4.19
N PRO A 65 -8.14 11.82 3.44
CA PRO A 65 -7.85 12.06 2.03
C PRO A 65 -6.40 12.47 1.74
N ALA A 66 -5.80 13.27 2.63
CA ALA A 66 -4.43 13.74 2.46
C ALA A 66 -3.40 12.60 2.40
N MET A 67 -3.72 11.41 2.91
CA MET A 67 -2.84 10.24 2.80
C MET A 67 -2.58 9.85 1.34
N PHE A 68 -3.58 10.08 0.47
CA PHE A 68 -3.51 9.71 -0.95
C PHE A 68 -3.05 10.86 -1.84
N GLU A 69 -2.94 12.06 -1.31
CA GLU A 69 -2.45 13.24 -2.03
C GLU A 69 -0.99 13.52 -1.73
N ASP A 70 -0.67 13.70 -0.44
CA ASP A 70 0.66 14.14 0.00
C ASP A 70 1.42 13.09 0.80
N GLY A 71 0.80 11.93 1.02
CA GLY A 71 1.37 10.86 1.85
C GLY A 71 1.01 11.01 3.32
N ALA A 72 1.01 9.87 4.04
CA ALA A 72 0.63 9.85 5.44
C ALA A 72 1.56 10.70 6.32
N GLU A 73 2.84 10.78 5.95
CA GLU A 73 3.84 11.55 6.70
C GLU A 73 3.55 13.05 6.74
N SER A 74 2.77 13.57 5.77
CA SER A 74 2.38 14.98 5.74
C SER A 74 1.37 15.36 6.82
N ILE A 75 0.74 14.37 7.46
CA ILE A 75 -0.31 14.58 8.46
C ILE A 75 0.32 14.47 9.85
N PRO A 76 0.06 15.45 10.76
CA PRO A 76 0.54 15.34 12.14
C PRO A 76 0.08 14.06 12.81
N TYR A 77 0.95 13.41 13.56
CA TYR A 77 0.65 12.12 14.18
C TYR A 77 -0.59 12.15 15.09
N ALA A 78 -0.79 13.24 15.82
CA ALA A 78 -1.95 13.39 16.70
C ALA A 78 -3.30 13.28 15.95
N ILE A 79 -3.32 13.68 14.68
CA ILE A 79 -4.50 13.56 13.80
C ILE A 79 -4.50 12.21 13.12
N ARG A 80 -3.37 11.81 12.56
CA ARG A 80 -3.19 10.59 11.78
C ARG A 80 -3.50 9.32 12.60
N ARG A 81 -3.15 9.29 13.88
CA ARG A 81 -3.37 8.14 14.77
C ARG A 81 -4.83 7.75 14.94
N LYS A 82 -5.76 8.67 14.67
CA LYS A 82 -7.20 8.43 14.77
C LYS A 82 -7.79 7.76 13.55
N ALA A 83 -7.01 7.58 12.51
CA ALA A 83 -7.42 6.95 11.26
C ALA A 83 -6.50 5.76 10.97
N ASP A 84 -6.95 4.86 10.08
CA ASP A 84 -6.10 3.83 9.54
C ASP A 84 -5.16 4.45 8.50
N GLU A 85 -3.97 3.89 8.33
CA GLU A 85 -2.99 4.40 7.37
C GLU A 85 -2.89 3.48 6.16
N PHE A 86 -3.15 4.06 5.00
CA PHE A 86 -3.05 3.39 3.71
C PHE A 86 -2.41 4.31 2.68
N ASP A 87 -1.87 3.71 1.64
CA ASP A 87 -1.47 4.38 0.42
C ASP A 87 -1.82 3.46 -0.76
N TYR A 88 -1.70 3.97 -1.98
CA TYR A 88 -1.90 3.13 -3.15
C TYR A 88 -0.85 2.03 -3.22
N GLY A 89 -1.29 0.81 -3.58
CA GLY A 89 -0.44 -0.37 -3.65
C GLY A 89 0.06 -0.71 -5.04
N TYR A 90 -0.04 0.22 -6.00
CA TYR A 90 0.39 -0.03 -7.37
C TYR A 90 1.87 0.19 -7.60
N ALA A 91 2.48 1.09 -6.82
CA ALA A 91 3.90 1.36 -6.90
C ALA A 91 4.45 1.49 -5.47
N LEU A 92 5.41 0.65 -5.14
CA LEU A 92 5.99 0.57 -3.81
C LEU A 92 7.50 0.75 -3.88
N THR A 93 8.08 1.31 -2.82
CA THR A 93 9.53 1.25 -2.64
C THR A 93 9.93 -0.20 -2.37
N VAL A 94 11.17 -0.55 -2.69
CA VAL A 94 11.68 -1.90 -2.42
C VAL A 94 11.60 -2.23 -0.93
N HIS A 95 11.86 -1.27 -0.05
CA HIS A 95 11.76 -1.47 1.39
C HIS A 95 10.32 -1.79 1.83
N LYS A 96 9.32 -1.09 1.30
CA LYS A 96 7.91 -1.36 1.61
C LYS A 96 7.42 -2.68 1.01
N ALA A 97 8.00 -3.13 -0.09
CA ALA A 97 7.67 -4.39 -0.72
C ALA A 97 8.31 -5.60 -0.04
N GLN A 98 9.23 -5.38 0.90
CA GLN A 98 9.95 -6.45 1.59
C GLN A 98 8.99 -7.35 2.37
N GLY A 99 9.12 -8.66 2.18
CA GLY A 99 8.23 -9.64 2.79
C GLY A 99 7.03 -10.03 1.95
N SER A 100 6.76 -9.33 0.84
CA SER A 100 5.66 -9.62 -0.08
C SER A 100 6.20 -10.12 -1.42
N GLN A 101 5.35 -10.81 -2.19
CA GLN A 101 5.69 -11.28 -3.53
C GLN A 101 4.52 -11.05 -4.48
N TRP A 102 4.83 -10.87 -5.75
CA TRP A 102 3.86 -10.71 -6.83
C TRP A 102 4.29 -11.56 -8.03
N ASP A 103 3.33 -12.01 -8.83
CA ASP A 103 3.63 -12.83 -10.01
C ASP A 103 4.46 -12.03 -11.02
N ASN A 104 4.08 -10.79 -11.27
CA ASN A 104 4.75 -9.93 -12.24
C ASN A 104 5.16 -8.63 -11.56
N VAL A 105 6.41 -8.26 -11.70
CA VAL A 105 6.99 -7.06 -11.10
C VAL A 105 7.71 -6.25 -12.16
N VAL A 106 7.51 -4.94 -12.18
CA VAL A 106 8.33 -3.99 -12.93
C VAL A 106 9.17 -3.22 -11.94
N LEU A 107 10.48 -3.33 -12.05
CA LEU A 107 11.44 -2.67 -11.18
C LEU A 107 12.13 -1.53 -11.91
N PHE A 108 12.02 -0.32 -11.36
CA PHE A 108 12.85 0.81 -11.78
C PHE A 108 14.14 0.79 -10.97
N ASP A 109 15.25 0.51 -11.64
CA ASP A 109 16.55 0.32 -10.98
C ASP A 109 17.12 1.67 -10.52
N GLU A 110 16.99 1.93 -9.24
CA GLU A 110 17.58 3.07 -8.54
C GLU A 110 18.67 2.65 -7.56
N SER A 111 19.25 1.46 -7.77
CA SER A 111 20.24 0.87 -6.88
C SER A 111 21.47 1.76 -6.64
N TRP A 112 21.78 2.65 -7.60
CA TRP A 112 22.88 3.60 -7.51
C TRP A 112 22.75 4.53 -6.26
N ALA A 113 21.54 4.74 -5.77
CA ALA A 113 21.30 5.57 -4.58
C ALA A 113 21.73 4.89 -3.28
N PHE A 114 21.95 3.58 -3.30
CA PHE A 114 22.25 2.80 -2.10
C PHE A 114 23.70 2.40 -1.95
N ARG A 115 24.57 2.76 -2.89
CA ARG A 115 26.03 2.54 -2.85
C ARG A 115 26.43 1.16 -2.31
N GLU A 116 26.86 1.10 -1.02
CA GLU A 116 27.32 -0.11 -0.35
C GLU A 116 26.24 -1.19 -0.23
N HIS A 117 24.97 -0.79 -0.22
CA HIS A 117 23.84 -1.70 -0.10
C HIS A 117 23.19 -2.04 -1.44
N LYS A 118 23.84 -1.69 -2.56
CA LYS A 118 23.30 -1.92 -3.90
C LYS A 118 22.90 -3.36 -4.13
N SER A 119 23.77 -4.31 -3.82
CA SER A 119 23.51 -5.73 -4.05
C SER A 119 22.35 -6.25 -3.22
N ARG A 120 22.27 -5.82 -1.95
CA ARG A 120 21.16 -6.19 -1.06
C ARG A 120 19.84 -5.62 -1.56
N TRP A 121 19.83 -4.38 -1.99
CA TRP A 121 18.66 -3.73 -2.55
C TRP A 121 18.15 -4.47 -3.79
N LEU A 122 19.04 -4.77 -4.73
CA LEU A 122 18.69 -5.50 -5.95
C LEU A 122 18.19 -6.91 -5.64
N TYR A 123 18.83 -7.63 -4.73
CA TYR A 123 18.38 -8.96 -4.32
C TYR A 123 16.97 -8.92 -3.74
N THR A 124 16.71 -8.00 -2.81
CA THR A 124 15.37 -7.83 -2.22
C THR A 124 14.33 -7.51 -3.28
N ALA A 125 14.65 -6.60 -4.21
CA ALA A 125 13.74 -6.20 -5.28
C ALA A 125 13.42 -7.38 -6.23
N VAL A 126 14.43 -8.10 -6.69
CA VAL A 126 14.25 -9.20 -7.64
C VAL A 126 13.45 -10.35 -7.02
N THR A 127 13.69 -10.66 -5.75
CA THR A 127 12.99 -11.75 -5.05
C THR A 127 11.52 -11.45 -4.75
N ARG A 128 11.01 -10.23 -5.03
CA ARG A 128 9.56 -9.92 -4.91
C ARG A 128 8.74 -10.49 -6.05
N ALA A 129 9.36 -10.93 -7.15
CA ALA A 129 8.65 -11.52 -8.27
C ALA A 129 8.61 -13.05 -8.14
N ALA A 130 7.40 -13.64 -8.14
CA ALA A 130 7.22 -15.08 -8.08
C ALA A 130 7.39 -15.74 -9.46
N GLU A 131 6.96 -15.06 -10.54
CA GLU A 131 7.00 -15.61 -11.90
C GLU A 131 7.87 -14.79 -12.85
N GLN A 132 7.68 -13.48 -12.91
CA GLN A 132 8.33 -12.62 -13.89
C GLN A 132 8.72 -11.26 -13.31
N ILE A 133 9.90 -10.79 -13.70
CA ILE A 133 10.35 -9.43 -13.38
C ILE A 133 10.85 -8.73 -14.63
N THR A 134 10.52 -7.45 -14.75
CA THR A 134 11.07 -6.54 -15.76
C THR A 134 11.85 -5.44 -15.05
N VAL A 135 13.13 -5.30 -15.40
CA VAL A 135 13.98 -4.27 -14.80
C VAL A 135 14.15 -3.12 -15.79
N VAL A 136 13.82 -1.91 -15.37
CA VAL A 136 14.00 -0.68 -16.12
C VAL A 136 15.17 0.10 -15.54
N ARG A 137 16.14 0.39 -16.37
CA ARG A 137 17.38 1.08 -15.99
C ARG A 137 17.44 2.50 -16.54
#